data_98577e38b669ee26f358e22663ffb10c
#
_entry.id   98577e38b669ee26f358e22663ffb10c
#
_cell.length_a   1.000
_cell.length_b   1.000
_cell.length_c   1.000
_cell.angle_alpha   90.00
_cell.angle_beta   90.00
_cell.angle_gamma   90.00
#
_symmetry.space_group_name_H-M   'P 1'
#
loop_
_entity.id
_entity.type
_entity.pdbx_description
1 polymer ?
#
loop_
_entity_poly.entity_id
_entity_poly.type
_entity_poly.pdbx_seq_one_letter_code
_entity_poly.pdbx_strand_id
1 'polypeptide(L)'
;MISRKWLFLNTGFRDGEFNMNFDRGLAHLFGKGKIRPVLRVYGWKPYAISIGYNQDESVFDIEKIKKAGFDFVRRPTGGRAILHSEELTYSIVVDGAFKTSC
;
A
#
# COMPACT_ATOMS: atom_id res chain seq x y z
N MET A 1 23.07 16.34 13.23
CA MET A 1 21.95 15.62 12.59
C MET A 1 20.93 16.62 12.04
N ILE A 2 20.49 16.40 10.83
CA ILE A 2 19.50 17.28 10.21
C ILE A 2 18.11 16.73 10.51
N SER A 3 17.29 17.55 11.14
CA SER A 3 15.90 17.21 11.36
C SER A 3 15.12 17.42 10.07
N ARG A 4 14.37 16.41 9.65
CA ARG A 4 13.56 16.47 8.44
C ARG A 4 12.09 16.49 8.84
N LYS A 5 11.36 17.42 8.28
CA LYS A 5 9.92 17.46 8.46
C LYS A 5 9.28 16.36 7.64
N TRP A 6 8.37 15.65 8.24
CA TRP A 6 7.63 14.61 7.55
C TRP A 6 6.44 15.19 6.83
N LEU A 7 6.11 14.58 5.70
CA LEU A 7 4.87 14.86 5.01
C LEU A 7 3.82 13.86 5.49
N PHE A 8 2.71 14.37 5.96
CA PHE A 8 1.60 13.54 6.41
C PHE A 8 0.47 13.62 5.39
N LEU A 9 0.03 12.47 4.90
CA LEU A 9 -1.04 12.37 3.92
C LEU A 9 -2.15 11.48 4.41
N ASN A 10 -3.39 11.92 4.21
CA ASN A 10 -4.56 11.08 4.39
C ASN A 10 -5.27 11.05 3.05
N THR A 11 -5.19 9.91 2.36
CA THR A 11 -5.77 9.78 1.03
C THR A 11 -7.17 9.16 1.06
N GLY A 12 -7.70 8.89 2.25
CA GLY A 12 -9.07 8.41 2.42
C GLY A 12 -9.26 6.96 1.97
N PHE A 13 -10.50 6.61 1.71
CA PHE A 13 -10.86 5.26 1.28
C PHE A 13 -10.87 5.22 -0.24
N ARG A 14 -10.03 4.36 -0.80
CA ARG A 14 -9.86 4.21 -2.24
C ARG A 14 -9.75 2.73 -2.59
N ASP A 15 -9.86 2.39 -3.87
CA ASP A 15 -9.70 1.01 -4.30
C ASP A 15 -8.24 0.55 -4.19
N GLY A 16 -8.05 -0.76 -4.32
CA GLY A 16 -6.74 -1.34 -4.14
C GLY A 16 -5.72 -0.90 -5.16
N GLU A 17 -6.13 -0.75 -6.40
CA GLU A 17 -5.23 -0.29 -7.46
C GLU A 17 -4.73 1.12 -7.19
N PHE A 18 -5.62 2.04 -6.83
CA PHE A 18 -5.23 3.39 -6.46
C PHE A 18 -4.25 3.37 -5.30
N ASN A 19 -4.57 2.63 -4.24
CA ASN A 19 -3.74 2.61 -3.04
C ASN A 19 -2.33 2.10 -3.32
N MET A 20 -2.22 1.04 -4.11
CA MET A 20 -0.90 0.46 -4.40
C MET A 20 -0.11 1.34 -5.37
N ASN A 21 -0.77 1.91 -6.35
CA ASN A 21 -0.10 2.83 -7.28
C ASN A 21 0.36 4.10 -6.58
N PHE A 22 -0.42 4.59 -5.64
CA PHE A 22 -0.04 5.77 -4.86
C PHE A 22 1.22 5.48 -4.04
N ASP A 23 1.28 4.35 -3.35
CA ASP A 23 2.46 3.96 -2.58
C ASP A 23 3.69 3.79 -3.47
N ARG A 24 3.53 3.16 -4.64
CA ARG A 24 4.64 3.03 -5.59
C ARG A 24 5.15 4.39 -6.05
N GLY A 25 4.23 5.31 -6.30
CA GLY A 25 4.58 6.67 -6.71
C GLY A 25 5.35 7.42 -5.63
N LEU A 26 4.92 7.31 -4.39
CA LEU A 26 5.62 7.94 -3.27
C LEU A 26 7.04 7.38 -3.13
N ALA A 27 7.19 6.06 -3.19
CA ALA A 27 8.51 5.44 -3.08
C ALA A 27 9.42 5.87 -4.22
N HIS A 28 8.89 5.97 -5.43
CA HIS A 28 9.64 6.42 -6.59
C HIS A 28 10.12 7.86 -6.43
N LEU A 29 9.22 8.77 -6.05
CA LEU A 29 9.57 10.16 -5.85
C LEU A 29 10.57 10.35 -4.73
N PHE A 30 10.42 9.62 -3.65
CA PHE A 30 11.36 9.70 -2.54
C PHE A 30 12.74 9.20 -2.96
N GLY A 31 12.80 8.11 -3.71
CA GLY A 31 14.06 7.56 -4.21
C GLY A 31 14.80 8.53 -5.13
N LYS A 32 14.08 9.43 -5.78
CA LYS A 32 14.66 10.47 -6.63
C LYS A 32 14.94 11.78 -5.88
N GLY A 33 14.72 11.80 -4.59
CA GLY A 33 14.95 13.01 -3.78
C GLY A 33 13.93 14.12 -4.02
N LYS A 34 12.76 13.78 -4.58
CA LYS A 34 11.75 14.77 -4.94
C LYS A 34 10.81 15.13 -3.81
N ILE A 35 10.71 14.28 -2.80
CA ILE A 35 9.83 14.52 -1.66
C ILE A 35 10.55 14.17 -0.36
N ARG A 36 10.05 14.73 0.73
CA ARG A 36 10.53 14.41 2.07
C ARG A 36 9.94 13.10 2.56
N PRO A 37 10.40 12.57 3.71
CA PRO A 37 9.78 11.37 4.28
C PRO A 37 8.28 11.51 4.45
N VAL A 38 7.55 10.44 4.22
CA VAL A 38 6.09 10.45 4.17
C VAL A 38 5.51 9.42 5.15
N LEU A 39 4.49 9.85 5.87
CA LEU A 39 3.56 8.95 6.56
C LEU A 39 2.20 9.13 5.89
N ARG A 40 1.69 8.07 5.32
CA ARG A 40 0.39 8.07 4.67
C ARG A 40 -0.57 7.16 5.40
N VAL A 41 -1.79 7.63 5.66
CA VAL A 41 -2.87 6.81 6.19
C VAL A 41 -3.99 6.72 5.17
N TYR A 42 -4.66 5.58 5.12
CA TYR A 42 -5.71 5.35 4.13
C TYR A 42 -6.54 4.12 4.48
N GLY A 43 -7.64 3.96 3.77
CA GLY A 43 -8.50 2.80 3.88
C GLY A 43 -8.78 2.21 2.51
N TRP A 44 -9.66 1.22 2.48
CA TRP A 44 -9.94 0.41 1.29
C TRP A 44 -11.43 0.38 1.01
N LYS A 45 -11.80 0.77 -0.20
CA LYS A 45 -13.17 0.69 -0.68
C LYS A 45 -13.16 0.40 -2.17
N PRO A 46 -13.58 -0.79 -2.60
CA PRO A 46 -14.10 -1.90 -1.78
C PRO A 46 -13.01 -2.54 -0.92
N TYR A 47 -13.41 -3.48 -0.08
CA TYR A 47 -12.44 -4.28 0.64
C TYR A 47 -11.52 -4.97 -0.35
N ALA A 48 -10.32 -5.30 0.08
CA ALA A 48 -9.31 -5.82 -0.82
C ALA A 48 -8.53 -6.95 -0.17
N ILE A 49 -8.00 -7.82 -1.02
CA ILE A 49 -6.97 -8.76 -0.61
C ILE A 49 -5.69 -8.31 -1.29
N SER A 50 -4.65 -8.07 -0.51
CA SER A 50 -3.35 -7.76 -1.04
C SER A 50 -2.39 -8.89 -0.79
N ILE A 51 -1.52 -9.16 -1.77
CA ILE A 51 -0.47 -10.16 -1.61
C ILE A 51 0.89 -9.47 -1.59
N GLY A 52 1.87 -10.16 -1.00
CA GLY A 52 3.24 -9.66 -0.98
C GLY A 52 3.86 -9.68 -2.36
N TYR A 53 4.91 -8.89 -2.53
CA TYR A 53 5.56 -8.72 -3.84
C TYR A 53 6.01 -10.03 -4.46
N ASN A 54 6.49 -10.97 -3.63
CA ASN A 54 7.05 -12.24 -4.11
C ASN A 54 6.07 -13.41 -4.04
N GLN A 55 4.82 -13.19 -3.65
CA GLN A 55 3.86 -14.28 -3.60
C GLN A 55 3.38 -14.65 -5.00
N ASP A 56 3.17 -15.95 -5.19
CA ASP A 56 2.65 -16.48 -6.45
C ASP A 56 1.13 -16.29 -6.46
N GLU A 57 0.62 -15.47 -7.36
CA GLU A 57 -0.82 -15.22 -7.44
C GLU A 57 -1.61 -16.41 -7.96
N SER A 58 -0.95 -17.39 -8.59
CA SER A 58 -1.65 -18.56 -9.12
C SER A 58 -2.25 -19.45 -8.02
N VAL A 59 -1.81 -19.30 -6.76
CA VAL A 59 -2.38 -20.06 -5.66
C VAL A 59 -3.68 -19.46 -5.14
N PHE A 60 -4.10 -18.31 -5.67
CA PHE A 60 -5.33 -17.63 -5.26
C PHE A 60 -6.38 -17.74 -6.36
N ASP A 61 -7.63 -17.93 -5.97
CA ASP A 61 -8.75 -17.90 -6.92
C ASP A 61 -9.20 -16.44 -7.09
N ILE A 62 -8.48 -15.71 -7.95
CA ILE A 62 -8.69 -14.29 -8.15
C ILE A 62 -10.09 -13.99 -8.69
N GLU A 63 -10.57 -14.82 -9.60
CA GLU A 63 -11.91 -14.62 -10.16
C GLU A 63 -12.98 -14.71 -9.09
N LYS A 64 -12.88 -15.68 -8.20
CA LYS A 64 -13.83 -15.84 -7.10
C LYS A 64 -13.75 -14.67 -6.13
N ILE A 65 -12.54 -14.18 -5.84
CA ILE A 65 -12.32 -13.03 -4.98
C ILE A 65 -13.01 -11.80 -5.55
N LYS A 66 -12.82 -11.56 -6.84
CA LYS A 66 -13.42 -10.40 -7.51
C LYS A 66 -14.94 -10.51 -7.59
N LYS A 67 -15.47 -11.72 -7.82
CA LYS A 67 -16.91 -11.94 -7.83
C LYS A 67 -17.54 -11.70 -6.47
N ALA A 68 -16.79 -11.89 -5.40
CA ALA A 68 -17.26 -11.61 -4.05
C ALA A 68 -17.23 -10.11 -3.72
N GLY A 69 -16.77 -9.27 -4.64
CA GLY A 69 -16.74 -7.82 -4.46
C GLY A 69 -15.46 -7.27 -3.89
N PHE A 70 -14.41 -8.11 -3.78
CA PHE A 70 -13.12 -7.66 -3.26
C PHE A 70 -12.19 -7.28 -4.40
N ASP A 71 -11.33 -6.28 -4.15
CA ASP A 71 -10.18 -6.04 -5.00
C ASP A 71 -9.10 -7.06 -4.70
N PHE A 72 -8.25 -7.29 -5.68
CA PHE A 72 -7.07 -8.14 -5.51
C PHE A 72 -5.87 -7.39 -6.06
N VAL A 73 -4.87 -7.13 -5.21
CA VAL A 73 -3.72 -6.31 -5.59
C VAL A 73 -2.43 -6.88 -5.01
N ARG A 74 -1.32 -6.46 -5.58
CA ARG A 74 0.02 -6.82 -5.11
C ARG A 74 0.67 -5.60 -4.49
N ARG A 75 1.23 -5.79 -3.29
CA ARG A 75 1.97 -4.72 -2.62
C ARG A 75 3.38 -4.59 -3.21
N PRO A 76 3.97 -3.39 -3.16
CA PRO A 76 5.39 -3.24 -3.50
C PRO A 76 6.33 -3.80 -2.44
N THR A 77 5.80 -4.20 -1.29
CA THR A 77 6.56 -4.75 -0.17
C THR A 77 6.28 -6.25 -0.03
N GLY A 78 7.11 -6.95 0.75
CA GLY A 78 6.96 -8.37 0.95
C GLY A 78 5.81 -8.74 1.88
N GLY A 79 5.83 -9.97 2.35
CA GLY A 79 4.84 -10.48 3.30
C GLY A 79 3.81 -11.39 2.67
N ARG A 80 2.79 -11.72 3.46
CA ARG A 80 1.73 -12.66 3.08
C ARG A 80 0.46 -11.93 2.67
N ALA A 81 -0.51 -12.70 2.19
CA ALA A 81 -1.82 -12.16 1.84
C ALA A 81 -2.51 -11.57 3.06
N ILE A 82 -3.11 -10.41 2.88
CA ILE A 82 -3.83 -9.69 3.93
C ILE A 82 -5.20 -9.30 3.39
N LEU A 83 -6.23 -9.51 4.21
CA LEU A 83 -7.56 -9.00 3.93
C LEU A 83 -7.69 -7.61 4.54
N HIS A 84 -7.96 -6.62 3.70
CA HIS A 84 -8.18 -5.23 4.11
C HIS A 84 -9.68 -4.96 4.16
N SER A 85 -10.20 -4.78 5.34
CA SER A 85 -11.62 -4.52 5.54
C SER A 85 -11.83 -3.14 6.15
N GLU A 86 -12.23 -3.06 7.40
CA GLU A 86 -12.55 -1.78 8.02
C GLU A 86 -11.38 -1.14 8.74
N GLU A 87 -10.20 -1.76 8.72
CA GLU A 87 -9.04 -1.22 9.39
C GLU A 87 -8.45 -0.03 8.63
N LEU A 88 -7.67 0.75 9.37
CA LEU A 88 -6.88 1.82 8.79
C LEU A 88 -5.49 1.27 8.48
N THR A 89 -5.01 1.58 7.29
CA THR A 89 -3.68 1.18 6.85
C THR A 89 -2.78 2.41 6.83
N TYR A 90 -1.51 2.20 7.15
CA TYR A 90 -0.53 3.27 6.96
C TYR A 90 0.69 2.75 6.21
N SER A 91 1.35 3.67 5.50
CA SER A 91 2.62 3.39 4.86
C SER A 91 3.63 4.47 5.22
N ILE A 92 4.87 4.06 5.33
CA ILE A 92 5.98 4.93 5.69
C ILE A 92 7.05 4.84 4.60
N VAL A 93 7.46 6.00 4.10
CA VAL A 93 8.57 6.09 3.15
C VAL A 93 9.63 6.98 3.77
N VAL A 94 10.79 6.40 4.04
CA VAL A 94 11.88 7.07 4.73
C VAL A 94 13.21 6.50 4.22
N ASP A 95 14.31 7.17 4.54
CA ASP A 95 15.64 6.73 4.11
C ASP A 95 15.88 5.26 4.44
N GLY A 96 16.23 4.49 3.41
CA GLY A 96 16.55 3.07 3.55
C GLY A 96 15.36 2.16 3.78
N ALA A 97 14.13 2.67 3.77
CA ALA A 97 12.96 1.85 4.04
C ALA A 97 11.70 2.36 3.37
N PHE A 98 10.90 1.41 2.90
CA PHE A 98 9.51 1.64 2.55
C PHE A 98 8.71 0.53 3.22
N LYS A 99 7.76 0.90 4.07
CA LYS A 99 6.96 -0.08 4.81
C LYS A 99 5.49 0.29 4.79
N THR A 100 4.66 -0.75 4.71
CA THR A 100 3.21 -0.65 4.83
C THR A 100 2.76 -1.51 5.99
N SER A 101 1.83 -1.01 6.79
CA SER A 101 1.26 -1.75 7.91
C SER A 101 -0.24 -1.49 8.01
N CYS A 102 -0.96 -2.48 8.46
CA CYS A 102 -2.39 -2.38 8.71
C CYS A 102 -2.70 -2.66 10.17
#